data_c7acb1745511d19ea394b1cb6bb06882
#
_entry.id   c7acb1745511d19ea394b1cb6bb06882
#
_cell.length_a   1.000
_cell.length_b   1.000
_cell.length_c   1.000
_cell.angle_alpha   90.00
_cell.angle_beta   90.00
_cell.angle_gamma   90.00
#
_symmetry.space_group_name_H-M   'P 1'
#
loop_
_entity.id
_entity.type
_entity.pdbx_description
1 polymer ?
#
loop_
_entity_poly.entity_id
_entity_poly.type
_entity_poly.pdbx_seq_one_letter_code
_entity_poly.pdbx_strand_id
1 'polypeptide(L)'
;GYNKKVKELQKSGEIDPETIKKMPQIVIIIDELADLMMVALGEVEDAIVRLSQLARAAGIHLVIATQRPSVNVITGLIKANVPSRIAFSVSSGVDSRTIIDMNGAEKLLGKGDMLFYPAGYSKPVRVQGAFISDSEISDVVEFLKENEDVAVYDTEVTEKIESKLNSAAISQEKDEYFEAAARFVIEKDKASIGMIQRMFKVGFNRAARIVDQLADAGIVGPEEGTKPRKVLMSSEQLEAYFEEYL
;
A
#
# COMPACT_ATOMS: atom_id res chain seq x y z
N GLY A 1 13.73 24.48 0.24
CA GLY A 1 13.64 23.20 -0.39
C GLY A 1 13.62 23.26 -1.92
N TYR A 2 13.42 22.13 -2.57
CA TYR A 2 13.47 21.94 -4.03
C TYR A 2 12.69 23.01 -4.82
N ASN A 3 11.40 23.19 -4.55
CA ASN A 3 10.55 24.15 -5.26
C ASN A 3 11.03 25.60 -5.15
N LYS A 4 11.67 25.98 -4.03
CA LYS A 4 12.26 27.31 -3.87
C LYS A 4 13.46 27.47 -4.80
N LYS A 5 14.33 26.47 -4.85
CA LYS A 5 15.51 26.46 -5.73
C LYS A 5 15.11 26.45 -7.21
N VAL A 6 14.12 25.64 -7.60
CA VAL A 6 13.56 25.65 -8.97
C VAL A 6 13.05 27.03 -9.35
N LYS A 7 12.31 27.70 -8.44
CA LYS A 7 11.79 29.06 -8.70
C LYS A 7 12.90 30.12 -8.85
N GLU A 8 13.99 29.98 -8.09
CA GLU A 8 15.15 30.88 -8.19
C GLU A 8 15.90 30.68 -9.52
N LEU A 9 16.15 29.41 -9.90
CA LEU A 9 16.83 29.06 -11.14
C LEU A 9 16.01 29.40 -12.40
N GLN A 10 14.68 29.27 -12.35
CA GLN A 10 13.79 29.70 -13.41
C GLN A 10 13.81 31.26 -13.58
N LYS A 11 13.93 32.01 -12.46
CA LYS A 11 14.02 33.48 -12.49
C LYS A 11 15.35 33.96 -12.98
N SER A 12 16.46 33.27 -12.73
CA SER A 12 17.80 33.62 -13.22
C SER A 12 18.02 33.28 -14.70
N GLY A 13 17.09 32.53 -15.32
CA GLY A 13 17.21 32.09 -16.71
C GLY A 13 18.21 30.92 -16.90
N GLU A 14 18.67 30.32 -15.81
CA GLU A 14 19.64 29.21 -15.85
C GLU A 14 19.00 27.87 -16.23
N ILE A 15 17.67 27.79 -16.14
CA ILE A 15 16.91 26.54 -16.41
C ILE A 15 15.67 26.88 -17.21
N ASP A 16 15.43 26.09 -18.26
CA ASP A 16 14.18 26.10 -19.01
C ASP A 16 13.00 25.67 -18.12
N PRO A 17 11.94 26.50 -17.99
CA PRO A 17 10.75 26.17 -17.22
C PRO A 17 10.04 24.85 -17.63
N GLU A 18 10.22 24.41 -18.89
CA GLU A 18 9.63 23.17 -19.38
C GLU A 18 10.44 21.93 -18.96
N THR A 19 11.74 22.08 -18.74
CA THR A 19 12.64 20.96 -18.42
C THR A 19 12.59 20.58 -16.94
N ILE A 20 12.49 21.58 -16.04
CA ILE A 20 12.44 21.34 -14.60
C ILE A 20 11.21 22.02 -14.00
N LYS A 21 10.20 21.20 -13.69
CA LYS A 21 8.94 21.65 -13.10
C LYS A 21 8.99 21.60 -11.57
N LYS A 22 8.21 22.48 -10.95
CA LYS A 22 7.97 22.38 -9.50
C LYS A 22 7.24 21.07 -9.20
N MET A 23 7.63 20.43 -8.11
CA MET A 23 6.88 19.31 -7.59
C MET A 23 5.56 19.79 -6.97
N PRO A 24 4.41 19.20 -7.32
CA PRO A 24 3.14 19.52 -6.68
C PRO A 24 3.13 19.03 -5.23
N GLN A 25 2.22 19.56 -4.43
CA GLN A 25 1.83 18.93 -3.18
C GLN A 25 0.85 17.79 -3.52
N ILE A 26 1.01 16.68 -2.84
CA ILE A 26 0.16 15.50 -3.03
C ILE A 26 -0.66 15.29 -1.76
N VAL A 27 -1.97 15.16 -1.91
CA VAL A 27 -2.86 14.76 -0.82
C VAL A 27 -3.41 13.38 -1.15
N ILE A 28 -3.17 12.44 -0.26
CA ILE A 28 -3.68 11.07 -0.36
C ILE A 28 -4.82 10.95 0.64
N ILE A 29 -6.00 10.63 0.16
CA ILE A 29 -7.20 10.46 0.98
C ILE A 29 -7.61 8.98 0.92
N ILE A 30 -7.72 8.36 2.10
CA ILE A 30 -8.24 7.00 2.30
C ILE A 30 -9.54 7.18 3.08
N ASP A 31 -10.68 6.89 2.47
CA ASP A 31 -12.00 7.07 3.07
C ASP A 31 -12.42 5.91 3.98
N GLU A 32 -11.97 4.68 3.69
CA GLU A 32 -12.17 3.53 4.57
C GLU A 32 -10.90 2.66 4.64
N LEU A 33 -10.09 2.90 5.66
CA LEU A 33 -8.85 2.15 5.88
C LEU A 33 -9.11 0.66 6.13
N ALA A 34 -10.22 0.31 6.81
CA ALA A 34 -10.50 -1.07 7.14
C ALA A 34 -10.56 -1.98 5.92
N ASP A 35 -11.07 -1.50 4.80
CA ASP A 35 -11.19 -2.29 3.58
C ASP A 35 -9.81 -2.64 3.00
N LEU A 36 -8.85 -1.71 3.04
CA LEU A 36 -7.47 -1.96 2.64
C LEU A 36 -6.77 -2.94 3.60
N MET A 37 -6.96 -2.74 4.91
CA MET A 37 -6.34 -3.58 5.94
C MET A 37 -6.87 -5.03 5.91
N MET A 38 -8.09 -5.25 5.44
CA MET A 38 -8.65 -6.61 5.28
C MET A 38 -8.03 -7.37 4.11
N VAL A 39 -7.54 -6.67 3.09
CA VAL A 39 -6.95 -7.29 1.89
C VAL A 39 -5.47 -7.56 2.07
N ALA A 40 -4.71 -6.60 2.61
CA ALA A 40 -3.25 -6.67 2.68
C ALA A 40 -2.70 -5.94 3.92
N LEU A 41 -3.03 -6.43 5.12
CA LEU A 41 -2.74 -5.79 6.41
C LEU A 41 -1.29 -5.28 6.51
N GLY A 42 -0.30 -6.16 6.32
CA GLY A 42 1.11 -5.83 6.50
C GLY A 42 1.61 -4.81 5.48
N GLU A 43 1.28 -4.99 4.22
CA GLU A 43 1.74 -4.11 3.12
C GLU A 43 1.14 -2.70 3.24
N VAL A 44 -0.14 -2.60 3.60
CA VAL A 44 -0.83 -1.31 3.79
C VAL A 44 -0.28 -0.57 5.00
N GLU A 45 -0.09 -1.26 6.13
CA GLU A 45 0.50 -0.68 7.33
C GLU A 45 1.90 -0.14 7.06
N ASP A 46 2.77 -0.95 6.44
CA ASP A 46 4.14 -0.58 6.09
C ASP A 46 4.17 0.62 5.12
N ALA A 47 3.28 0.65 4.13
CA ALA A 47 3.16 1.75 3.18
C ALA A 47 2.75 3.06 3.88
N ILE A 48 1.77 3.02 4.78
CA ILE A 48 1.32 4.19 5.57
C ILE A 48 2.46 4.69 6.46
N VAL A 49 3.13 3.79 7.17
CA VAL A 49 4.26 4.14 8.05
C VAL A 49 5.38 4.78 7.24
N ARG A 50 5.78 4.17 6.14
CA ARG A 50 6.82 4.69 5.26
C ARG A 50 6.46 6.06 4.67
N LEU A 51 5.24 6.24 4.18
CA LEU A 51 4.76 7.52 3.69
C LEU A 51 4.76 8.58 4.80
N SER A 52 4.26 8.27 5.98
CA SER A 52 4.20 9.21 7.09
C SER A 52 5.59 9.68 7.54
N GLN A 53 6.59 8.82 7.49
CA GLN A 53 7.96 9.15 7.88
C GLN A 53 8.72 9.95 6.81
N LEU A 54 8.56 9.60 5.54
CA LEU A 54 9.38 10.14 4.45
C LEU A 54 8.70 11.27 3.68
N ALA A 55 7.39 11.25 3.57
CA ALA A 55 6.64 12.09 2.64
C ALA A 55 6.44 13.54 3.12
N ARG A 56 6.52 13.79 4.44
CA ARG A 56 6.37 15.14 5.00
C ARG A 56 7.32 16.16 4.36
N ALA A 57 8.58 15.78 4.17
CA ALA A 57 9.59 16.66 3.56
C ALA A 57 9.36 16.86 2.05
N ALA A 58 8.68 15.93 1.40
CA ALA A 58 8.33 15.96 -0.01
C ALA A 58 7.02 16.72 -0.31
N GLY A 59 6.26 17.11 0.72
CA GLY A 59 4.96 17.78 0.55
C GLY A 59 3.83 16.81 0.20
N ILE A 60 3.88 15.59 0.76
CA ILE A 60 2.81 14.60 0.67
C ILE A 60 2.07 14.57 2.00
N HIS A 61 0.76 14.63 1.94
CA HIS A 61 -0.13 14.67 3.10
C HIS A 61 -1.09 13.48 3.06
N LEU A 62 -1.30 12.86 4.22
CA LEU A 62 -2.22 11.72 4.37
C LEU A 62 -3.44 12.15 5.17
N VAL A 63 -4.63 11.84 4.64
CA VAL A 63 -5.91 11.91 5.34
C VAL A 63 -6.48 10.49 5.34
N ILE A 64 -6.60 9.91 6.52
CA ILE A 64 -7.04 8.52 6.68
C ILE A 64 -8.31 8.51 7.50
N ALA A 65 -9.37 7.91 6.97
CA ALA A 65 -10.63 7.71 7.67
C ALA A 65 -10.99 6.24 7.75
N THR A 66 -11.81 5.88 8.72
CA THR A 66 -12.44 4.57 8.85
C THR A 66 -13.70 4.65 9.68
N GLN A 67 -14.69 3.86 9.32
CA GLN A 67 -15.93 3.65 10.10
C GLN A 67 -15.79 2.47 11.07
N ARG A 68 -14.63 1.75 11.05
CA ARG A 68 -14.37 0.58 11.89
C ARG A 68 -13.19 0.84 12.84
N PRO A 69 -13.42 1.51 13.98
CA PRO A 69 -12.35 1.88 14.91
C PRO A 69 -11.89 0.68 15.74
N SER A 70 -11.35 -0.34 15.12
CA SER A 70 -10.77 -1.51 15.77
C SER A 70 -9.25 -1.42 15.88
N VAL A 71 -8.66 -2.13 16.82
CA VAL A 71 -7.20 -2.16 17.02
C VAL A 71 -6.43 -2.77 15.84
N ASN A 72 -7.10 -3.60 15.04
CA ASN A 72 -6.53 -4.20 13.84
C ASN A 72 -6.52 -3.22 12.64
N VAL A 73 -7.31 -2.15 12.71
CA VAL A 73 -7.38 -1.11 11.68
C VAL A 73 -6.56 0.11 12.11
N ILE A 74 -6.79 0.61 13.32
CA ILE A 74 -6.05 1.73 13.90
C ILE A 74 -4.96 1.17 14.81
N THR A 75 -3.89 0.68 14.18
CA THR A 75 -2.80 0.01 14.90
C THR A 75 -1.92 0.99 15.67
N GLY A 76 -1.11 0.48 16.59
CA GLY A 76 -0.13 1.29 17.32
C GLY A 76 0.90 1.95 16.40
N LEU A 77 1.29 1.28 15.31
CA LEU A 77 2.23 1.82 14.32
C LEU A 77 1.62 2.98 13.55
N ILE A 78 0.38 2.86 13.09
CA ILE A 78 -0.34 3.95 12.42
C ILE A 78 -0.49 5.15 13.37
N LYS A 79 -0.92 4.94 14.62
CA LYS A 79 -1.07 6.01 15.62
C LYS A 79 0.24 6.74 15.94
N ALA A 80 1.36 6.03 15.97
CA ALA A 80 2.67 6.61 16.20
C ALA A 80 3.16 7.50 15.06
N ASN A 81 2.78 7.18 13.82
CA ASN A 81 3.24 7.89 12.62
C ASN A 81 2.22 8.91 12.08
N VAL A 82 0.93 8.78 12.45
CA VAL A 82 -0.14 9.73 12.14
C VAL A 82 -0.69 10.26 13.48
N PRO A 83 0.00 11.20 14.13
CA PRO A 83 -0.29 11.59 15.51
C PRO A 83 -1.49 12.52 15.66
N SER A 84 -1.88 13.26 14.61
CA SER A 84 -3.06 14.12 14.65
C SER A 84 -4.31 13.32 14.34
N ARG A 85 -5.30 13.35 15.21
CA ARG A 85 -6.47 12.48 15.15
C ARG A 85 -7.76 13.24 15.38
N ILE A 86 -8.82 12.78 14.76
CA ILE A 86 -10.18 13.25 14.96
C ILE A 86 -11.05 12.04 15.29
N ALA A 87 -11.84 12.14 16.36
CA ALA A 87 -12.89 11.18 16.66
C ALA A 87 -14.25 11.87 16.58
N PHE A 88 -15.09 11.39 15.70
CA PHE A 88 -16.53 11.69 15.73
C PHE A 88 -17.23 10.82 16.76
N SER A 89 -18.57 10.96 16.87
CA SER A 89 -19.36 10.16 17.79
C SER A 89 -19.19 8.67 17.50
N VAL A 90 -18.89 7.89 18.52
CA VAL A 90 -18.72 6.42 18.45
C VAL A 90 -19.65 5.75 19.46
N SER A 91 -19.88 4.43 19.27
CA SER A 91 -20.82 3.67 20.09
C SER A 91 -20.28 3.28 21.47
N SER A 92 -18.98 3.26 21.66
CA SER A 92 -18.38 2.80 22.92
C SER A 92 -17.14 3.59 23.35
N GLY A 93 -16.84 3.58 24.65
CA GLY A 93 -15.58 4.11 25.17
C GLY A 93 -14.36 3.29 24.73
N VAL A 94 -14.53 2.05 24.26
CA VAL A 94 -13.46 1.25 23.68
C VAL A 94 -13.07 1.84 22.33
N ASP A 95 -14.03 2.18 21.49
CA ASP A 95 -13.80 2.81 20.19
C ASP A 95 -13.12 4.17 20.36
N SER A 96 -13.59 4.97 21.33
CA SER A 96 -12.94 6.23 21.67
C SER A 96 -11.46 6.05 22.01
N ARG A 97 -11.13 5.09 22.89
CA ARG A 97 -9.74 4.78 23.25
C ARG A 97 -8.93 4.26 22.06
N THR A 98 -9.54 3.50 21.17
CA THR A 98 -8.86 3.02 19.98
C THR A 98 -8.40 4.18 19.09
N ILE A 99 -9.23 5.23 18.93
CA ILE A 99 -8.92 6.39 18.09
C ILE A 99 -7.97 7.37 18.81
N ILE A 100 -8.36 7.87 19.97
CA ILE A 100 -7.71 9.01 20.64
C ILE A 100 -7.02 8.67 21.95
N ASP A 101 -6.87 7.38 22.27
CA ASP A 101 -6.25 6.84 23.49
C ASP A 101 -6.97 7.25 24.80
N MET A 102 -8.17 7.80 24.74
CA MET A 102 -8.97 8.20 25.90
C MET A 102 -10.47 8.11 25.63
N ASN A 103 -11.27 8.10 26.69
CA ASN A 103 -12.72 8.16 26.60
C ASN A 103 -13.18 9.57 26.23
N GLY A 104 -14.39 9.68 25.68
CA GLY A 104 -15.07 10.95 25.44
C GLY A 104 -15.82 11.02 24.12
N ALA A 105 -15.35 10.34 23.08
CA ALA A 105 -16.01 10.34 21.78
C ALA A 105 -17.39 9.63 21.81
N GLU A 106 -17.61 8.71 22.75
CA GLU A 106 -18.90 8.06 23.02
C GLU A 106 -19.96 9.00 23.58
N LYS A 107 -19.56 10.21 24.00
CA LYS A 107 -20.45 11.25 24.57
C LYS A 107 -20.75 12.38 23.59
N LEU A 108 -20.23 12.30 22.39
CA LEU A 108 -20.46 13.28 21.34
C LEU A 108 -21.88 13.18 20.77
N LEU A 109 -22.40 14.31 20.32
CA LEU A 109 -23.80 14.44 19.89
C LEU A 109 -24.04 14.03 18.43
N GLY A 110 -22.97 13.74 17.68
CA GLY A 110 -23.06 13.48 16.22
C GLY A 110 -23.15 14.77 15.41
N LYS A 111 -23.48 14.62 14.11
CA LYS A 111 -23.65 15.76 13.17
C LYS A 111 -22.46 16.73 13.15
N GLY A 112 -21.24 16.20 13.14
CA GLY A 112 -20.02 17.01 13.10
C GLY A 112 -19.44 17.37 14.46
N ASP A 113 -20.07 17.01 15.58
CA ASP A 113 -19.47 17.12 16.91
C ASP A 113 -18.30 16.15 17.02
N MET A 114 -17.11 16.64 17.34
CA MET A 114 -15.87 15.86 17.30
C MET A 114 -14.90 16.19 18.42
N LEU A 115 -14.02 15.27 18.71
CA LEU A 115 -12.81 15.48 19.50
C LEU A 115 -11.62 15.58 18.55
N PHE A 116 -11.01 16.75 18.45
CA PHE A 116 -9.80 17.00 17.69
C PHE A 116 -8.58 16.89 18.59
N TYR A 117 -7.68 15.98 18.25
CA TYR A 117 -6.46 15.70 18.99
C TYR A 117 -5.23 15.91 18.11
N PRO A 118 -4.77 17.16 17.95
CA PRO A 118 -3.59 17.46 17.14
C PRO A 118 -2.30 17.03 17.83
N ALA A 119 -1.28 16.77 17.05
CA ALA A 119 0.06 16.46 17.53
C ALA A 119 0.59 17.58 18.45
N GLY A 120 1.18 17.18 19.58
CA GLY A 120 1.75 18.13 20.56
C GLY A 120 0.76 18.65 21.62
N TYR A 121 -0.50 18.29 21.54
CA TYR A 121 -1.48 18.61 22.58
C TYR A 121 -1.56 17.47 23.61
N SER A 122 -1.71 17.83 24.88
CA SER A 122 -1.86 16.85 25.97
C SER A 122 -3.29 16.31 26.11
N LYS A 123 -4.27 17.01 25.52
CA LYS A 123 -5.70 16.66 25.57
C LYS A 123 -6.37 17.04 24.24
N PRO A 124 -7.39 16.28 23.80
CA PRO A 124 -8.20 16.68 22.67
C PRO A 124 -9.04 17.91 22.98
N VAL A 125 -9.36 18.65 21.96
CA VAL A 125 -10.28 19.80 21.99
C VAL A 125 -11.59 19.37 21.37
N ARG A 126 -12.72 19.66 22.00
CA ARG A 126 -14.04 19.44 21.42
C ARG A 126 -14.34 20.56 20.43
N VAL A 127 -14.68 20.18 19.21
CA VAL A 127 -14.98 21.09 18.11
C VAL A 127 -16.29 20.70 17.48
N GLN A 128 -17.14 21.69 17.19
CA GLN A 128 -18.33 21.48 16.40
C GLN A 128 -18.00 21.74 14.94
N GLY A 129 -17.95 20.68 14.14
CA GLY A 129 -17.85 20.77 12.67
C GLY A 129 -19.21 21.07 12.05
N ALA A 130 -19.21 21.58 10.83
CA ALA A 130 -20.42 21.69 10.04
C ALA A 130 -20.92 20.29 9.66
N PHE A 131 -22.25 20.12 9.72
CA PHE A 131 -22.88 18.97 9.09
C PHE A 131 -23.15 19.32 7.62
N ILE A 132 -22.73 18.47 6.73
CA ILE A 132 -22.92 18.61 5.29
C ILE A 132 -23.83 17.47 4.84
N SER A 133 -24.91 17.79 4.14
CA SER A 133 -25.84 16.81 3.57
C SER A 133 -25.35 16.29 2.22
N ASP A 134 -25.86 15.14 1.80
CA ASP A 134 -25.52 14.54 0.50
C ASP A 134 -25.87 15.46 -0.68
N SER A 135 -26.97 16.26 -0.56
CA SER A 135 -27.32 17.24 -1.58
C SER A 135 -26.29 18.37 -1.68
N GLU A 136 -25.82 18.90 -0.54
CA GLU A 136 -24.79 19.94 -0.53
C GLU A 136 -23.47 19.43 -1.10
N ILE A 137 -23.12 18.16 -0.84
CA ILE A 137 -21.93 17.53 -1.45
C ILE A 137 -22.10 17.45 -2.97
N SER A 138 -23.28 17.02 -3.44
CA SER A 138 -23.58 16.92 -4.86
C SER A 138 -23.49 18.27 -5.55
N ASP A 139 -24.08 19.32 -4.95
CA ASP A 139 -24.07 20.68 -5.47
C ASP A 139 -22.62 21.23 -5.60
N VAL A 140 -21.77 20.97 -4.59
CA VAL A 140 -20.36 21.38 -4.63
C VAL A 140 -19.60 20.64 -5.71
N VAL A 141 -19.82 19.32 -5.85
CA VAL A 141 -19.15 18.50 -6.87
C VAL A 141 -19.57 18.94 -8.27
N GLU A 142 -20.85 19.25 -8.48
CA GLU A 142 -21.36 19.72 -9.76
C GLU A 142 -20.77 21.10 -10.10
N PHE A 143 -20.76 22.03 -9.15
CA PHE A 143 -20.10 23.34 -9.30
C PHE A 143 -18.63 23.22 -9.70
N LEU A 144 -17.87 22.31 -9.07
CA LEU A 144 -16.46 22.09 -9.41
C LEU A 144 -16.31 21.52 -10.83
N LYS A 145 -17.16 20.56 -11.22
CA LYS A 145 -17.14 19.97 -12.57
C LYS A 145 -17.47 20.99 -13.66
N GLU A 146 -18.37 21.94 -13.40
CA GLU A 146 -18.75 22.97 -14.37
C GLU A 146 -17.68 24.06 -14.52
N ASN A 147 -16.90 24.32 -13.48
CA ASN A 147 -15.93 25.43 -13.44
C ASN A 147 -14.48 25.03 -13.69
N GLU A 148 -14.18 23.73 -13.77
CA GLU A 148 -12.84 23.26 -14.11
C GLU A 148 -12.82 22.72 -15.55
N ASP A 149 -11.81 23.15 -16.32
CA ASP A 149 -11.36 22.39 -17.48
C ASP A 149 -11.11 20.95 -17.03
N VAL A 150 -11.76 20.02 -17.70
CA VAL A 150 -11.83 18.59 -17.40
C VAL A 150 -10.54 18.10 -16.71
N ALA A 151 -10.67 17.60 -15.48
CA ALA A 151 -9.55 17.03 -14.76
C ALA A 151 -8.84 15.99 -15.65
N VAL A 152 -7.67 16.34 -16.15
CA VAL A 152 -6.87 15.43 -16.96
C VAL A 152 -6.25 14.44 -15.98
N TYR A 153 -6.78 13.23 -15.96
CA TYR A 153 -6.13 12.13 -15.24
C TYR A 153 -4.73 11.92 -15.83
N ASP A 154 -3.72 11.92 -14.97
CA ASP A 154 -2.36 11.63 -15.39
C ASP A 154 -2.25 10.11 -15.70
N THR A 155 -2.46 9.79 -16.97
CA THR A 155 -2.39 8.40 -17.47
C THR A 155 -0.99 7.82 -17.30
N GLU A 156 0.07 8.64 -17.29
CA GLU A 156 1.43 8.15 -17.04
C GLU A 156 1.61 7.55 -15.64
N VAL A 157 0.92 8.08 -14.64
CA VAL A 157 0.97 7.53 -13.27
C VAL A 157 0.25 6.18 -13.24
N THR A 158 -0.91 6.07 -13.88
CA THR A 158 -1.69 4.83 -13.96
C THR A 158 -0.93 3.76 -14.74
N GLU A 159 -0.37 4.09 -15.89
CA GLU A 159 0.44 3.18 -16.69
C GLU A 159 1.72 2.72 -15.97
N LYS A 160 2.38 3.63 -15.23
CA LYS A 160 3.55 3.28 -14.41
C LYS A 160 3.18 2.41 -13.20
N ILE A 161 1.99 2.57 -12.63
CA ILE A 161 1.48 1.70 -11.57
C ILE A 161 1.13 0.33 -12.15
N GLU A 162 0.42 0.27 -13.27
CA GLU A 162 0.07 -0.98 -13.95
C GLU A 162 1.31 -1.72 -14.46
N SER A 163 2.28 -1.02 -15.05
CA SER A 163 3.55 -1.63 -15.46
C SER A 163 4.37 -2.12 -14.27
N LYS A 164 4.34 -1.42 -13.12
CA LYS A 164 4.98 -1.91 -11.89
C LYS A 164 4.21 -3.05 -11.23
N LEU A 165 2.89 -3.05 -11.27
CA LEU A 165 2.07 -4.17 -10.80
C LEU A 165 2.26 -5.39 -11.70
N ASN A 166 2.28 -5.19 -13.02
CA ASN A 166 2.58 -6.25 -13.97
C ASN A 166 4.06 -6.69 -13.89
N SER A 167 5.00 -5.78 -13.67
CA SER A 167 6.41 -6.15 -13.44
C SER A 167 6.65 -6.67 -12.01
N ALA A 168 5.88 -6.31 -11.01
CA ALA A 168 5.92 -6.96 -9.69
C ALA A 168 5.23 -8.34 -9.69
N ALA A 169 4.27 -8.54 -10.56
CA ALA A 169 3.73 -9.87 -10.86
C ALA A 169 4.71 -10.71 -11.73
N ILE A 170 5.58 -10.05 -12.52
CA ILE A 170 6.60 -10.66 -13.38
C ILE A 170 7.99 -10.61 -12.72
N SER A 171 8.30 -9.63 -11.87
CA SER A 171 9.54 -9.53 -11.08
C SER A 171 9.29 -9.90 -9.60
N GLN A 172 8.77 -11.06 -9.33
CA GLN A 172 9.51 -11.87 -8.38
C GLN A 172 10.86 -12.13 -9.07
N GLU A 173 11.90 -11.38 -8.71
CA GLU A 173 13.28 -11.77 -9.06
C GLU A 173 13.36 -13.25 -8.74
N LYS A 174 13.51 -14.06 -9.81
CA LYS A 174 13.62 -15.52 -9.63
C LYS A 174 14.77 -15.73 -8.65
N ASP A 175 14.56 -16.52 -7.62
CA ASP A 175 15.62 -16.81 -6.65
C ASP A 175 16.86 -17.30 -7.41
N GLU A 176 18.05 -16.97 -6.97
CA GLU A 176 19.31 -17.39 -7.61
C GLU A 176 19.40 -18.92 -7.83
N TYR A 177 18.63 -19.68 -7.05
CA TYR A 177 18.52 -21.13 -7.19
C TYR A 177 17.34 -21.59 -8.06
N PHE A 178 16.56 -20.67 -8.67
CA PHE A 178 15.36 -21.02 -9.44
C PHE A 178 15.67 -22.02 -10.57
N GLU A 179 16.66 -21.72 -11.41
CA GLU A 179 17.06 -22.58 -12.55
C GLU A 179 17.57 -23.94 -12.06
N ALA A 180 18.49 -23.93 -11.08
CA ALA A 180 19.03 -25.15 -10.52
C ALA A 180 17.96 -26.00 -9.81
N ALA A 181 16.97 -25.36 -9.15
CA ALA A 181 15.86 -26.02 -8.53
C ALA A 181 14.89 -26.62 -9.55
N ALA A 182 14.62 -25.92 -10.66
CA ALA A 182 13.81 -26.42 -11.75
C ALA A 182 14.40 -27.71 -12.36
N ARG A 183 15.68 -27.69 -12.70
CA ARG A 183 16.40 -28.88 -13.18
C ARG A 183 16.37 -30.03 -12.17
N PHE A 184 16.58 -29.73 -10.90
CA PHE A 184 16.59 -30.71 -9.82
C PHE A 184 15.20 -31.38 -9.61
N VAL A 185 14.10 -30.62 -9.62
CA VAL A 185 12.77 -31.20 -9.41
C VAL A 185 12.33 -32.05 -10.61
N ILE A 186 12.71 -31.69 -11.85
CA ILE A 186 12.45 -32.47 -13.04
C ILE A 186 13.23 -33.79 -12.99
N GLU A 187 14.53 -33.76 -12.64
CA GLU A 187 15.34 -34.98 -12.48
C GLU A 187 14.75 -35.94 -11.44
N LYS A 188 14.16 -35.41 -10.38
CA LYS A 188 13.58 -36.21 -9.28
C LYS A 188 12.11 -36.56 -9.48
N ASP A 189 11.46 -36.02 -10.53
CA ASP A 189 10.04 -36.20 -10.86
C ASP A 189 9.11 -35.87 -9.67
N LYS A 190 9.49 -34.95 -8.82
CA LYS A 190 8.71 -34.45 -7.69
C LYS A 190 9.33 -33.18 -7.08
N ALA A 191 8.47 -32.33 -6.49
CA ALA A 191 8.92 -31.14 -5.78
C ALA A 191 8.36 -31.09 -4.36
N SER A 192 9.22 -30.84 -3.40
CA SER A 192 8.79 -30.53 -2.03
C SER A 192 9.74 -29.54 -1.37
N ILE A 193 9.21 -28.73 -0.44
CA ILE A 193 9.97 -27.74 0.32
C ILE A 193 11.18 -28.39 0.99
N GLY A 194 10.99 -29.54 1.64
CA GLY A 194 12.07 -30.26 2.32
C GLY A 194 13.17 -30.80 1.39
N MET A 195 12.88 -31.05 0.11
CA MET A 195 13.90 -31.43 -0.88
C MET A 195 14.75 -30.21 -1.26
N ILE A 196 14.12 -29.09 -1.52
CA ILE A 196 14.80 -27.84 -1.84
C ILE A 196 15.64 -27.34 -0.67
N GLN A 197 15.12 -27.39 0.56
CA GLN A 197 15.91 -27.07 1.76
C GLN A 197 17.21 -27.87 1.86
N ARG A 198 17.11 -29.17 1.67
CA ARG A 198 18.27 -30.09 1.79
C ARG A 198 19.28 -29.91 0.67
N MET A 199 18.78 -29.76 -0.57
CA MET A 199 19.65 -29.64 -1.75
C MET A 199 20.42 -28.33 -1.75
N PHE A 200 19.74 -27.20 -1.49
CA PHE A 200 20.32 -25.87 -1.60
C PHE A 200 20.76 -25.27 -0.23
N LYS A 201 20.57 -26.03 0.86
CA LYS A 201 20.90 -25.60 2.24
C LYS A 201 20.27 -24.25 2.63
N VAL A 202 19.02 -24.04 2.22
CA VAL A 202 18.25 -22.82 2.48
C VAL A 202 17.22 -23.02 3.58
N GLY A 203 16.78 -21.93 4.22
CA GLY A 203 15.70 -21.97 5.22
C GLY A 203 14.34 -22.31 4.62
N PHE A 204 13.39 -22.71 5.48
CA PHE A 204 12.03 -23.11 5.07
C PHE A 204 11.35 -22.06 4.20
N ASN A 205 11.33 -20.80 4.61
CA ASN A 205 10.64 -19.71 3.88
C ASN A 205 11.23 -19.49 2.48
N ARG A 206 12.56 -19.55 2.33
CA ARG A 206 13.19 -19.42 1.01
C ARG A 206 12.91 -20.65 0.13
N ALA A 207 12.94 -21.85 0.68
CA ALA A 207 12.60 -23.06 -0.03
C ALA A 207 11.13 -23.08 -0.48
N ALA A 208 10.22 -22.63 0.38
CA ALA A 208 8.81 -22.48 0.02
C ALA A 208 8.62 -21.53 -1.14
N ARG A 209 9.23 -20.34 -1.08
CA ARG A 209 9.19 -19.35 -2.17
C ARG A 209 9.74 -19.90 -3.49
N ILE A 210 10.84 -20.66 -3.47
CA ILE A 210 11.39 -21.29 -4.68
C ILE A 210 10.37 -22.29 -5.28
N VAL A 211 9.74 -23.13 -4.44
CA VAL A 211 8.73 -24.08 -4.91
C VAL A 211 7.50 -23.36 -5.46
N ASP A 212 7.09 -22.24 -4.89
CA ASP A 212 5.98 -21.43 -5.39
C ASP A 212 6.34 -20.79 -6.74
N GLN A 213 7.54 -20.23 -6.88
CA GLN A 213 8.04 -19.73 -8.18
C GLN A 213 8.08 -20.80 -9.27
N LEU A 214 8.43 -22.04 -8.92
CA LEU A 214 8.36 -23.17 -9.85
C LEU A 214 6.92 -23.52 -10.27
N ALA A 215 5.96 -23.34 -9.35
CA ALA A 215 4.54 -23.55 -9.66
C ALA A 215 3.98 -22.43 -10.55
N ASP A 216 4.32 -21.18 -10.25
CA ASP A 216 3.91 -20.01 -11.04
C ASP A 216 4.47 -20.09 -12.48
N ALA A 217 5.66 -20.64 -12.64
CA ALA A 217 6.25 -20.94 -13.94
C ALA A 217 5.66 -22.18 -14.65
N GLY A 218 4.70 -22.89 -14.02
CA GLY A 218 4.09 -24.10 -14.58
C GLY A 218 5.01 -25.31 -14.62
N ILE A 219 6.16 -25.29 -13.95
CA ILE A 219 7.12 -26.39 -13.89
C ILE A 219 6.61 -27.51 -12.97
N VAL A 220 5.94 -27.11 -11.87
CA VAL A 220 5.30 -28.03 -10.93
C VAL A 220 3.83 -27.67 -10.70
N GLY A 221 3.03 -28.65 -10.26
CA GLY A 221 1.61 -28.46 -9.98
C GLY A 221 1.35 -27.67 -8.68
N PRO A 222 0.07 -27.36 -8.40
CA PRO A 222 -0.35 -26.69 -7.18
C PRO A 222 -0.09 -27.54 -5.94
N GLU A 223 -0.21 -26.92 -4.78
CA GLU A 223 -0.07 -27.61 -3.50
C GLU A 223 -1.23 -28.59 -3.26
N GLU A 224 -0.90 -29.85 -2.97
CA GLU A 224 -1.86 -30.91 -2.61
C GLU A 224 -1.64 -31.36 -1.15
N GLY A 225 -1.77 -30.42 -0.22
CA GLY A 225 -1.56 -30.67 1.22
C GLY A 225 -0.09 -31.01 1.52
N THR A 226 0.17 -32.11 2.25
CA THR A 226 1.54 -32.50 2.66
C THR A 226 2.29 -33.34 1.62
N LYS A 227 1.69 -33.64 0.46
CA LYS A 227 2.31 -34.43 -0.60
C LYS A 227 3.27 -33.59 -1.44
N PRO A 228 4.34 -34.20 -1.98
CA PRO A 228 5.18 -33.51 -2.97
C PRO A 228 4.35 -33.10 -4.19
N ARG A 229 4.59 -31.89 -4.71
CA ARG A 229 3.95 -31.40 -5.95
C ARG A 229 4.44 -32.23 -7.14
N LYS A 230 3.54 -32.46 -8.09
CA LYS A 230 3.85 -33.18 -9.33
C LYS A 230 4.64 -32.29 -10.28
N VAL A 231 5.56 -32.86 -11.00
CA VAL A 231 6.26 -32.18 -12.10
C VAL A 231 5.36 -32.16 -13.33
N LEU A 232 5.24 -31.03 -14.00
CA LEU A 232 4.35 -30.81 -15.16
C LEU A 232 5.11 -30.63 -16.47
N MET A 233 6.41 -30.31 -16.41
CA MET A 233 7.25 -30.09 -17.59
C MET A 233 8.30 -31.19 -17.76
N SER A 234 8.61 -31.52 -19.03
CA SER A 234 9.78 -32.33 -19.36
C SER A 234 11.07 -31.52 -19.38
N SER A 235 12.23 -32.21 -19.39
CA SER A 235 13.52 -31.52 -19.50
C SER A 235 13.65 -30.70 -20.80
N GLU A 236 13.08 -31.17 -21.89
CA GLU A 236 13.08 -30.46 -23.17
C GLU A 236 12.24 -29.17 -23.12
N GLN A 237 11.07 -29.25 -22.49
CA GLN A 237 10.19 -28.09 -22.28
C GLN A 237 10.82 -27.05 -21.34
N LEU A 238 11.60 -27.49 -20.33
CA LEU A 238 12.30 -26.59 -19.46
C LEU A 238 13.41 -25.82 -20.17
N GLU A 239 14.20 -26.48 -21.04
CA GLU A 239 15.23 -25.78 -21.82
C GLU A 239 14.60 -24.74 -22.76
N ALA A 240 13.50 -25.08 -23.44
CA ALA A 240 12.77 -24.12 -24.27
C ALA A 240 12.22 -22.95 -23.44
N TYR A 241 11.73 -23.21 -22.23
CA TYR A 241 11.28 -22.15 -21.31
C TYR A 241 12.42 -21.21 -20.90
N PHE A 242 13.62 -21.73 -20.65
CA PHE A 242 14.76 -20.89 -20.29
C PHE A 242 15.28 -20.06 -21.47
N GLU A 243 15.23 -20.59 -22.69
CA GLU A 243 15.60 -19.83 -23.90
C GLU A 243 14.63 -18.69 -24.21
N GLU A 244 13.34 -18.81 -23.81
CA GLU A 244 12.32 -17.81 -24.06
C GLU A 244 12.20 -16.75 -22.94
N TYR A 245 12.46 -17.13 -21.67
CA TYR A 245 12.12 -16.28 -20.48
C TYR A 245 13.31 -15.97 -19.55
N LEU A 246 14.53 -16.39 -19.85
CA LEU A 246 15.75 -16.10 -19.13
C LEU A 246 16.85 -15.59 -20.05
#